data_1a981008bba5538cef018ac426bb20fa
#
_entry.id   1a981008bba5538cef018ac426bb20fa
#
_cell.length_a   1.000
_cell.length_b   1.000
_cell.length_c   1.000
_cell.angle_alpha   90.00
_cell.angle_beta   90.00
_cell.angle_gamma   90.00
#
_symmetry.space_group_name_H-M   'P 1'
#
loop_
_entity.id
_entity.type
_entity.pdbx_description
1 polymer ?
#
loop_
_entity_poly.entity_id
_entity_poly.type
_entity_poly.pdbx_seq_one_letter_code
_entity_poly.pdbx_strand_id
1 'polypeptide(L)'
;MDSLWGLILAKRLLDVRAVTVCAGKNENPEHSFQNAAGFAAMAGLDCKLSAGSRRPVLTRSRGAGKRFLPDGKCGLPFPAEGREYEEMQAWDRIYEEAKAAEGELIILCFGPMTNLAIAIFKYPEIGSMIKRVAFVGGSYDYGDVSAVVEANMAADPEAARAVFQSGVKMEMYGYHAELKSAFSNAEIGRIVDGANGPYTTAFAMSGMSHKPGEPIYYGPALAVMGLGMPEKVIFERHNIFIETKSDLCRGRVVPLTMYTPLGHPKDTRVAMDLDKEAY
;
A
#
# COMPACT_ATOMS: atom_id res chain seq x y z
N MET A 1 6.30 -7.59 4.14
CA MET A 1 7.09 -7.22 5.32
C MET A 1 6.83 -5.78 5.72
N ASP A 2 7.10 -4.82 4.87
CA ASP A 2 6.76 -3.39 5.06
C ASP A 2 5.30 -3.18 5.49
N SER A 3 4.38 -3.98 4.97
CA SER A 3 2.98 -3.98 5.40
C SER A 3 2.78 -4.31 6.90
N LEU A 4 3.65 -5.12 7.51
CA LEU A 4 3.56 -5.39 8.95
C LEU A 4 3.84 -4.12 9.76
N TRP A 5 4.88 -3.34 9.41
CA TRP A 5 5.15 -2.05 10.03
C TRP A 5 3.96 -1.10 9.88
N GLY A 6 3.39 -1.04 8.67
CA GLY A 6 2.19 -0.25 8.41
C GLY A 6 1.01 -0.66 9.29
N LEU A 7 0.75 -1.96 9.45
CA LEU A 7 -0.35 -2.46 10.29
C LEU A 7 -0.13 -2.19 11.78
N ILE A 8 1.11 -2.34 12.28
CA ILE A 8 1.47 -2.02 13.66
C ILE A 8 1.19 -0.54 13.96
N LEU A 9 1.63 0.36 13.09
CA LEU A 9 1.39 1.79 13.22
C LEU A 9 -0.08 2.15 13.05
N ALA A 10 -0.77 1.54 12.08
CA ALA A 10 -2.19 1.77 11.86
C ALA A 10 -3.03 1.45 13.11
N LYS A 11 -2.71 0.36 13.82
CA LYS A 11 -3.34 0.01 15.09
C LYS A 11 -3.20 1.11 16.15
N ARG A 12 -2.11 1.88 16.11
CA ARG A 12 -1.83 2.93 17.10
C ARG A 12 -2.41 4.29 16.74
N LEU A 13 -2.45 4.60 15.46
CA LEU A 13 -2.72 5.96 14.98
C LEU A 13 -4.07 6.11 14.28
N LEU A 14 -4.70 5.01 13.85
CA LEU A 14 -5.90 5.03 13.03
C LEU A 14 -6.99 4.12 13.61
N ASP A 15 -8.25 4.43 13.30
CA ASP A 15 -9.39 3.53 13.51
C ASP A 15 -9.49 2.56 12.32
N VAL A 16 -8.91 1.37 12.45
CA VAL A 16 -8.87 0.37 11.38
C VAL A 16 -10.16 -0.47 11.40
N ARG A 17 -11.06 -0.23 10.48
CA ARG A 17 -12.37 -0.90 10.40
C ARG A 17 -12.31 -2.26 9.71
N ALA A 18 -11.49 -2.37 8.66
CA ALA A 18 -11.32 -3.61 7.92
C ALA A 18 -9.96 -3.68 7.22
N VAL A 19 -9.48 -4.90 6.99
CA VAL A 19 -8.33 -5.19 6.11
C VAL A 19 -8.82 -6.05 4.95
N THR A 20 -8.59 -5.59 3.74
CA THR A 20 -8.90 -6.34 2.52
C THR A 20 -7.62 -6.73 1.80
N VAL A 21 -7.53 -7.97 1.36
CA VAL A 21 -6.30 -8.54 0.83
C VAL A 21 -6.46 -8.90 -0.65
N CYS A 22 -5.48 -8.52 -1.47
CA CYS A 22 -5.34 -9.04 -2.84
C CYS A 22 -4.00 -9.78 -2.99
N ALA A 23 -3.88 -10.57 -4.04
CA ALA A 23 -2.67 -11.37 -4.29
C ALA A 23 -1.40 -10.51 -4.42
N GLY A 24 -1.55 -9.28 -4.93
CA GLY A 24 -0.43 -8.36 -5.09
C GLY A 24 0.63 -8.91 -6.04
N LYS A 25 1.88 -8.88 -5.59
CA LYS A 25 3.09 -9.26 -6.35
C LYS A 25 3.49 -10.73 -6.17
N ASN A 26 2.80 -11.50 -5.33
CA ASN A 26 3.19 -12.88 -5.04
C ASN A 26 2.83 -13.81 -6.20
N GLU A 27 3.75 -14.70 -6.57
CA GLU A 27 3.49 -15.74 -7.56
C GLU A 27 2.41 -16.70 -7.08
N ASN A 28 2.40 -17.01 -5.78
CA ASN A 28 1.34 -17.78 -5.14
C ASN A 28 0.42 -16.85 -4.33
N PRO A 29 -0.82 -16.61 -4.79
CA PRO A 29 -1.79 -15.78 -4.08
C PRO A 29 -2.05 -16.20 -2.63
N GLU A 30 -2.01 -17.50 -2.33
CA GLU A 30 -2.27 -18.00 -0.98
C GLU A 30 -1.26 -17.46 0.05
N HIS A 31 -0.01 -17.26 -0.35
CA HIS A 31 0.99 -16.66 0.53
C HIS A 31 0.61 -15.23 0.93
N SER A 32 0.02 -14.44 0.03
CA SER A 32 -0.47 -13.09 0.37
C SER A 32 -1.56 -13.14 1.42
N PHE A 33 -2.53 -14.05 1.27
CA PHE A 33 -3.64 -14.19 2.20
C PHE A 33 -3.17 -14.71 3.56
N GLN A 34 -2.34 -15.74 3.59
CA GLN A 34 -1.77 -16.27 4.84
C GLN A 34 -0.93 -15.24 5.57
N ASN A 35 -0.07 -14.51 4.85
CA ASN A 35 0.79 -13.49 5.44
C ASN A 35 -0.02 -12.32 6.00
N ALA A 36 -1.05 -11.86 5.29
CA ALA A 36 -1.90 -10.78 5.76
C ALA A 36 -2.68 -11.16 7.02
N ALA A 37 -3.20 -12.39 7.09
CA ALA A 37 -3.85 -12.92 8.28
C ALA A 37 -2.90 -12.99 9.49
N GLY A 38 -1.68 -13.48 9.26
CA GLY A 38 -0.64 -13.51 10.29
C GLY A 38 -0.20 -12.12 10.74
N PHE A 39 0.00 -11.18 9.79
CA PHE A 39 0.38 -9.80 10.11
C PHE A 39 -0.72 -9.06 10.89
N ALA A 40 -1.99 -9.25 10.53
CA ALA A 40 -3.10 -8.66 11.25
C ALA A 40 -3.17 -9.16 12.70
N ALA A 41 -2.97 -10.48 12.90
CA ALA A 41 -2.88 -11.08 14.22
C ALA A 41 -1.69 -10.53 15.03
N MET A 42 -0.50 -10.48 14.44
CA MET A 42 0.71 -9.94 15.08
C MET A 42 0.58 -8.47 15.44
N ALA A 43 -0.03 -7.67 14.58
CA ALA A 43 -0.29 -6.25 14.85
C ALA A 43 -1.40 -6.03 15.90
N GLY A 44 -2.08 -7.09 16.35
CA GLY A 44 -3.17 -7.00 17.32
C GLY A 44 -4.39 -6.26 16.76
N LEU A 45 -4.62 -6.33 15.45
CA LEU A 45 -5.78 -5.73 14.82
C LEU A 45 -7.02 -6.57 15.09
N ASP A 46 -8.02 -5.95 15.70
CA ASP A 46 -9.34 -6.55 15.91
C ASP A 46 -10.35 -5.92 14.94
N CYS A 47 -10.17 -6.17 13.65
CA CYS A 47 -11.00 -5.67 12.59
C CYS A 47 -11.40 -6.81 11.63
N LYS A 48 -12.33 -6.54 10.75
CA LYS A 48 -12.80 -7.48 9.74
C LYS A 48 -11.68 -7.77 8.73
N LEU A 49 -11.53 -9.04 8.32
CA LEU A 49 -10.53 -9.46 7.34
C LEU A 49 -11.26 -10.11 6.14
N SER A 50 -11.11 -9.55 4.96
CA SER A 50 -11.80 -10.06 3.75
C SER A 50 -10.83 -10.38 2.63
N ALA A 51 -10.97 -11.58 2.08
CA ALA A 51 -10.21 -12.02 0.92
C ALA A 51 -10.72 -11.33 -0.36
N GLY A 52 -9.81 -11.01 -1.25
CA GLY A 52 -10.13 -10.35 -2.51
C GLY A 52 -9.47 -11.00 -3.71
N SER A 53 -9.09 -10.18 -4.70
CA SER A 53 -8.64 -10.67 -5.98
C SER A 53 -7.34 -11.46 -5.90
N ARG A 54 -7.32 -12.60 -6.58
CA ARG A 54 -6.14 -13.47 -6.75
C ARG A 54 -5.30 -13.12 -7.96
N ARG A 55 -5.70 -12.11 -8.74
CA ARG A 55 -5.05 -11.67 -9.97
C ARG A 55 -5.35 -10.20 -10.26
N PRO A 56 -4.53 -9.52 -11.05
CA PRO A 56 -4.83 -8.18 -11.56
C PRO A 56 -6.11 -8.15 -12.40
N VAL A 57 -6.65 -6.95 -12.62
CA VAL A 57 -7.91 -6.75 -13.39
C VAL A 57 -7.79 -7.26 -14.82
N LEU A 58 -6.73 -6.93 -15.53
CA LEU A 58 -6.60 -7.31 -16.96
C LEU A 58 -5.43 -8.23 -17.26
N THR A 59 -4.27 -8.02 -16.68
CA THR A 59 -3.03 -8.67 -17.11
C THR A 59 -2.41 -9.44 -15.98
N ARG A 60 -1.77 -10.59 -16.26
CA ARG A 60 -0.96 -11.27 -15.26
C ARG A 60 0.13 -10.32 -14.76
N SER A 61 0.22 -10.16 -13.45
CA SER A 61 1.31 -9.47 -12.81
C SER A 61 2.64 -10.04 -13.32
N ARG A 62 3.53 -9.19 -13.79
CA ARG A 62 4.93 -9.55 -13.92
C ARG A 62 5.44 -9.58 -12.48
N GLY A 63 5.64 -10.77 -11.91
CA GLY A 63 5.99 -10.97 -10.52
C GLY A 63 7.09 -9.99 -10.07
N ALA A 64 6.98 -9.50 -8.86
CA ALA A 64 8.07 -8.76 -8.23
C ALA A 64 9.30 -9.66 -8.22
N GLY A 65 10.40 -9.17 -8.73
CA GLY A 65 11.64 -9.93 -8.83
C GLY A 65 11.99 -10.62 -7.51
N LYS A 66 12.87 -11.61 -7.55
CA LYS A 66 13.30 -12.55 -6.50
C LYS A 66 13.82 -11.94 -5.16
N ARG A 67 13.35 -10.76 -4.79
CA ARG A 67 13.82 -10.05 -3.58
C ARG A 67 13.31 -10.66 -2.28
N PHE A 68 12.20 -11.43 -2.35
CA PHE A 68 11.61 -12.12 -1.21
C PHE A 68 11.66 -13.63 -1.42
N LEU A 69 11.82 -14.39 -0.34
CA LEU A 69 11.64 -15.83 -0.39
C LEU A 69 10.24 -16.16 -0.92
N PRO A 70 10.04 -17.32 -1.59
CA PRO A 70 8.77 -17.63 -2.24
C PRO A 70 7.53 -17.56 -1.35
N ASP A 71 7.71 -17.73 -0.03
CA ASP A 71 6.65 -17.65 0.98
C ASP A 71 6.32 -16.23 1.45
N GLY A 72 7.13 -15.23 1.08
CA GLY A 72 7.00 -13.85 1.51
C GLY A 72 7.24 -13.61 3.02
N LYS A 73 7.74 -14.62 3.75
CA LYS A 73 7.96 -14.62 5.21
C LYS A 73 9.43 -14.46 5.58
N CYS A 74 10.32 -14.41 4.61
CA CYS A 74 11.76 -14.36 4.84
C CYS A 74 12.28 -15.51 5.71
N GLY A 75 11.62 -16.70 5.68
CA GLY A 75 12.00 -17.86 6.48
C GLY A 75 11.70 -17.75 7.97
N LEU A 76 11.03 -16.70 8.43
CA LEU A 76 10.67 -16.55 9.84
C LEU A 76 9.39 -17.32 10.19
N PRO A 77 9.32 -17.91 11.40
CA PRO A 77 8.11 -18.53 11.87
C PRO A 77 7.02 -17.47 12.08
N PHE A 78 5.87 -17.71 11.51
CA PHE A 78 4.65 -16.98 11.80
C PHE A 78 3.93 -17.63 12.98
N PRO A 79 3.12 -16.88 13.76
CA PRO A 79 2.15 -17.48 14.65
C PRO A 79 1.32 -18.51 13.88
N ALA A 80 1.15 -19.69 14.45
CA ALA A 80 0.44 -20.80 13.79
C ALA A 80 -1.03 -20.43 13.46
N GLU A 81 -1.60 -19.52 14.23
CA GLU A 81 -2.97 -19.05 14.08
C GLU A 81 -2.98 -17.60 13.56
N GLY A 82 -3.17 -17.46 12.24
CA GLY A 82 -3.57 -16.19 11.63
C GLY A 82 -5.04 -15.89 11.92
N ARG A 83 -5.47 -14.65 11.69
CA ARG A 83 -6.89 -14.30 11.75
C ARG A 83 -7.66 -14.99 10.63
N GLU A 84 -8.89 -15.38 10.93
CA GLU A 84 -9.78 -15.95 9.92
C GLU A 84 -10.32 -14.86 8.98
N TYR A 85 -10.53 -15.26 7.72
CA TYR A 85 -11.21 -14.44 6.74
C TYR A 85 -12.71 -14.59 6.87
N GLU A 86 -13.42 -13.46 6.79
CA GLU A 86 -14.88 -13.49 6.65
C GLU A 86 -15.27 -14.00 5.24
N GLU A 87 -16.49 -14.52 5.11
CA GLU A 87 -17.02 -14.97 3.81
C GLU A 87 -17.18 -13.83 2.80
N MET A 88 -17.39 -12.61 3.30
CA MET A 88 -17.60 -11.43 2.45
C MET A 88 -16.34 -11.08 1.66
N GLN A 89 -16.49 -10.91 0.35
CA GLN A 89 -15.39 -10.53 -0.53
C GLN A 89 -14.90 -9.10 -0.26
N ALA A 90 -13.63 -8.86 -0.53
CA ALA A 90 -12.97 -7.57 -0.26
C ALA A 90 -13.70 -6.35 -0.86
N TRP A 91 -14.18 -6.43 -2.11
CA TRP A 91 -14.89 -5.34 -2.76
C TRP A 91 -16.26 -5.06 -2.15
N ASP A 92 -16.96 -6.09 -1.66
CA ASP A 92 -18.22 -5.94 -0.96
C ASP A 92 -17.99 -5.35 0.44
N ARG A 93 -16.91 -5.78 1.10
CA ARG A 93 -16.48 -5.20 2.37
C ARG A 93 -16.15 -3.70 2.23
N ILE A 94 -15.42 -3.31 1.19
CA ILE A 94 -15.11 -1.90 0.91
C ILE A 94 -16.40 -1.10 0.75
N TYR A 95 -17.37 -1.63 0.03
CA TYR A 95 -18.66 -0.96 -0.17
C TYR A 95 -19.45 -0.82 1.13
N GLU A 96 -19.56 -1.87 1.93
CA GLU A 96 -20.28 -1.82 3.21
C GLU A 96 -19.62 -0.85 4.20
N GLU A 97 -18.29 -0.82 4.28
CA GLU A 97 -17.58 0.15 5.13
C GLU A 97 -17.75 1.59 4.60
N ALA A 98 -17.81 1.79 3.27
CA ALA A 98 -18.07 3.11 2.70
C ALA A 98 -19.49 3.62 3.04
N LYS A 99 -20.49 2.75 2.99
CA LYS A 99 -21.87 3.07 3.43
C LYS A 99 -21.91 3.44 4.92
N ALA A 100 -21.26 2.62 5.76
CA ALA A 100 -21.29 2.80 7.20
C ALA A 100 -20.52 4.05 7.67
N ALA A 101 -19.57 4.52 6.86
CA ALA A 101 -18.74 5.68 7.21
C ALA A 101 -19.31 7.03 6.74
N GLU A 102 -20.45 7.04 6.04
CA GLU A 102 -21.18 8.27 5.65
C GLU A 102 -20.28 9.35 5.00
N GLY A 103 -19.39 8.94 4.11
CA GLY A 103 -18.46 9.82 3.40
C GLY A 103 -17.13 10.10 4.14
N GLU A 104 -16.91 9.55 5.31
CA GLU A 104 -15.67 9.74 6.07
C GLU A 104 -14.64 8.61 5.88
N LEU A 105 -14.97 7.55 5.11
CA LEU A 105 -14.05 6.45 4.88
C LEU A 105 -12.79 6.91 4.13
N ILE A 106 -11.64 6.58 4.70
CA ILE A 106 -10.34 6.65 4.01
C ILE A 106 -9.92 5.23 3.66
N ILE A 107 -9.61 5.00 2.40
CA ILE A 107 -9.03 3.73 1.95
C ILE A 107 -7.51 3.90 1.88
N LEU A 108 -6.78 3.03 2.56
CA LEU A 108 -5.32 3.02 2.55
C LEU A 108 -4.82 1.76 1.83
N CYS A 109 -4.24 1.95 0.64
CA CYS A 109 -3.68 0.87 -0.16
C CYS A 109 -2.19 0.71 0.09
N PHE A 110 -1.77 -0.42 0.71
CA PHE A 110 -0.37 -0.81 0.85
C PHE A 110 0.16 -1.59 -0.36
N GLY A 111 -0.74 -2.11 -1.17
CA GLY A 111 -0.48 -2.86 -2.38
C GLY A 111 -1.26 -2.33 -3.58
N PRO A 112 -1.39 -3.14 -4.65
CA PRO A 112 -2.16 -2.77 -5.83
C PRO A 112 -3.62 -2.44 -5.51
N MET A 113 -4.21 -1.55 -6.26
CA MET A 113 -5.58 -1.06 -6.05
C MET A 113 -6.66 -2.00 -6.59
N THR A 114 -6.34 -3.27 -6.85
CA THR A 114 -7.21 -4.24 -7.53
C THR A 114 -8.57 -4.39 -6.85
N ASN A 115 -8.61 -4.58 -5.53
CA ASN A 115 -9.87 -4.73 -4.79
C ASN A 115 -10.74 -3.48 -4.87
N LEU A 116 -10.13 -2.31 -4.77
CA LEU A 116 -10.84 -1.02 -4.87
C LEU A 116 -11.37 -0.79 -6.29
N ALA A 117 -10.58 -1.10 -7.32
CA ALA A 117 -11.04 -1.01 -8.71
C ALA A 117 -12.25 -1.92 -8.97
N ILE A 118 -12.23 -3.16 -8.46
CA ILE A 118 -13.37 -4.08 -8.56
C ILE A 118 -14.58 -3.51 -7.82
N ALA A 119 -14.40 -2.92 -6.63
CA ALA A 119 -15.48 -2.26 -5.89
C ALA A 119 -16.09 -1.11 -6.70
N ILE A 120 -15.28 -0.26 -7.34
CA ILE A 120 -15.73 0.84 -8.20
C ILE A 120 -16.50 0.33 -9.42
N PHE A 121 -16.03 -0.75 -10.06
CA PHE A 121 -16.74 -1.34 -11.20
C PHE A 121 -18.08 -1.96 -10.80
N LYS A 122 -18.13 -2.60 -9.62
CA LYS A 122 -19.34 -3.24 -9.12
C LYS A 122 -20.35 -2.24 -8.55
N TYR A 123 -19.88 -1.18 -7.93
CA TYR A 123 -20.64 -0.15 -7.24
C TYR A 123 -20.19 1.25 -7.68
N PRO A 124 -20.64 1.73 -8.85
CA PRO A 124 -20.14 2.98 -9.44
C PRO A 124 -20.31 4.21 -8.55
N GLU A 125 -21.30 4.20 -7.65
CA GLU A 125 -21.58 5.27 -6.70
C GLU A 125 -20.55 5.37 -5.56
N ILE A 126 -19.75 4.32 -5.33
CA ILE A 126 -18.82 4.23 -4.18
C ILE A 126 -17.81 5.40 -4.17
N GLY A 127 -17.46 5.92 -5.36
CA GLY A 127 -16.52 7.04 -5.47
C GLY A 127 -16.96 8.28 -4.69
N SER A 128 -18.28 8.54 -4.60
CA SER A 128 -18.84 9.65 -3.83
C SER A 128 -18.93 9.38 -2.32
N MET A 129 -18.81 8.12 -1.91
CA MET A 129 -18.92 7.67 -0.53
C MET A 129 -17.56 7.58 0.19
N ILE A 130 -16.46 7.71 -0.55
CA ILE A 130 -15.10 7.63 -0.03
C ILE A 130 -14.54 9.05 0.14
N LYS A 131 -14.04 9.38 1.34
CA LYS A 131 -13.41 10.67 1.62
C LYS A 131 -12.17 10.90 0.78
N ARG A 132 -11.28 9.90 0.73
CA ARG A 132 -10.08 9.85 -0.10
C ARG A 132 -9.47 8.44 -0.13
N VAL A 133 -8.62 8.22 -1.11
CA VAL A 133 -7.76 7.04 -1.23
C VAL A 133 -6.33 7.47 -1.01
N ALA A 134 -5.71 7.02 0.08
CA ALA A 134 -4.29 7.09 0.31
C ALA A 134 -3.63 5.82 -0.22
N PHE A 135 -2.48 5.92 -0.86
CA PHE A 135 -1.83 4.74 -1.41
C PHE A 135 -0.31 4.84 -1.41
N VAL A 136 0.32 3.70 -1.21
CA VAL A 136 1.75 3.50 -1.37
C VAL A 136 2.01 3.05 -2.79
N GLY A 137 2.83 3.80 -3.51
CA GLY A 137 3.21 3.41 -4.87
C GLY A 137 3.42 4.56 -5.83
N GLY A 138 3.95 4.21 -6.99
CA GLY A 138 4.36 5.17 -8.00
C GLY A 138 5.65 5.92 -7.64
N SER A 139 6.21 6.59 -8.63
CA SER A 139 7.40 7.43 -8.44
C SER A 139 7.49 8.45 -9.56
N TYR A 140 8.14 9.57 -9.28
CA TYR A 140 8.44 10.57 -10.30
C TYR A 140 9.80 10.35 -10.94
N ASP A 141 10.76 9.86 -10.18
CA ASP A 141 12.16 9.82 -10.60
C ASP A 141 12.57 8.45 -11.12
N TYR A 142 12.48 7.42 -10.26
CA TYR A 142 12.88 6.05 -10.58
C TYR A 142 11.93 5.05 -9.96
N GLY A 143 11.94 3.83 -10.50
CA GLY A 143 11.18 2.70 -9.97
C GLY A 143 12.06 1.69 -9.25
N ASP A 144 11.42 0.68 -8.70
CA ASP A 144 12.06 -0.48 -8.07
C ASP A 144 11.91 -1.78 -8.87
N VAL A 145 10.94 -1.81 -9.81
CA VAL A 145 10.73 -2.95 -10.75
C VAL A 145 11.42 -2.70 -12.07
N SER A 146 11.41 -1.47 -12.54
CA SER A 146 12.17 -1.00 -13.69
C SER A 146 12.72 0.39 -13.41
N ALA A 147 13.50 0.94 -14.32
CA ALA A 147 14.06 2.29 -14.17
C ALA A 147 12.99 3.37 -13.92
N VAL A 148 11.74 3.13 -14.26
CA VAL A 148 10.67 4.16 -14.26
C VAL A 148 9.36 3.71 -13.62
N VAL A 149 9.26 2.47 -13.13
CA VAL A 149 7.99 1.90 -12.62
C VAL A 149 8.18 1.31 -11.24
N GLU A 150 7.32 1.73 -10.32
CA GLU A 150 7.22 1.19 -8.96
C GLU A 150 6.31 -0.06 -8.96
N ALA A 151 6.58 -0.93 -8.02
CA ALA A 151 6.06 -2.29 -7.97
C ALA A 151 4.54 -2.40 -7.78
N ASN A 152 3.89 -1.56 -6.96
CA ASN A 152 2.44 -1.62 -6.77
C ASN A 152 1.70 -1.15 -8.03
N MET A 153 2.23 -0.11 -8.68
CA MET A 153 1.71 0.38 -9.96
C MET A 153 1.96 -0.62 -11.09
N ALA A 154 3.12 -1.30 -11.09
CA ALA A 154 3.44 -2.34 -12.07
C ALA A 154 2.55 -3.58 -11.92
N ALA A 155 2.12 -3.90 -10.71
CA ALA A 155 1.33 -5.10 -10.43
C ALA A 155 -0.08 -5.04 -11.04
N ASP A 156 -0.72 -3.88 -11.04
CA ASP A 156 -2.05 -3.69 -11.65
C ASP A 156 -2.27 -2.23 -12.10
N PRO A 157 -1.65 -1.82 -13.21
CA PRO A 157 -1.79 -0.46 -13.75
C PRO A 157 -3.22 -0.09 -14.13
N GLU A 158 -4.01 -1.06 -14.60
CA GLU A 158 -5.40 -0.84 -14.97
C GLU A 158 -6.27 -0.56 -13.77
N ALA A 159 -6.07 -1.27 -12.66
CA ALA A 159 -6.75 -0.98 -11.41
C ALA A 159 -6.41 0.43 -10.92
N ALA A 160 -5.12 0.78 -10.90
CA ALA A 160 -4.69 2.12 -10.51
C ALA A 160 -5.36 3.18 -11.40
N ARG A 161 -5.31 3.02 -12.72
CA ARG A 161 -5.95 3.94 -13.66
C ARG A 161 -7.46 4.07 -13.43
N ALA A 162 -8.16 2.96 -13.20
CA ALA A 162 -9.60 2.98 -12.93
C ALA A 162 -9.94 3.77 -11.66
N VAL A 163 -9.16 3.58 -10.59
CA VAL A 163 -9.32 4.33 -9.34
C VAL A 163 -9.07 5.83 -9.56
N PHE A 164 -8.01 6.21 -10.28
CA PHE A 164 -7.73 7.60 -10.60
C PHE A 164 -8.82 8.25 -11.46
N GLN A 165 -9.47 7.49 -12.33
CA GLN A 165 -10.58 7.96 -13.17
C GLN A 165 -11.93 8.01 -12.46
N SER A 166 -12.07 7.42 -11.28
CA SER A 166 -13.33 7.40 -10.52
C SER A 166 -13.73 8.74 -9.90
N GLY A 167 -12.83 9.72 -9.89
CA GLY A 167 -13.07 11.04 -9.28
C GLY A 167 -12.86 11.10 -7.76
N VAL A 168 -12.45 10.00 -7.13
CA VAL A 168 -12.07 10.00 -5.70
C VAL A 168 -10.82 10.84 -5.49
N LYS A 169 -10.74 11.58 -4.39
CA LYS A 169 -9.53 12.32 -4.01
C LYS A 169 -8.40 11.34 -3.72
N MET A 170 -7.24 11.58 -4.31
CA MET A 170 -6.07 10.71 -4.19
C MET A 170 -4.98 11.34 -3.31
N GLU A 171 -4.28 10.50 -2.53
CA GLU A 171 -3.13 10.91 -1.72
C GLU A 171 -2.01 9.88 -1.91
N MET A 172 -0.93 10.29 -2.55
CA MET A 172 0.17 9.42 -2.99
C MET A 172 1.34 9.48 -2.02
N TYR A 173 1.81 8.32 -1.59
CA TYR A 173 3.07 8.10 -0.89
C TYR A 173 3.97 7.32 -1.83
N GLY A 174 4.70 8.04 -2.67
CA GLY A 174 5.49 7.47 -3.74
C GLY A 174 6.87 7.03 -3.30
N TYR A 175 7.51 6.19 -4.12
CA TYR A 175 8.83 5.64 -3.85
C TYR A 175 9.91 6.72 -3.61
N HIS A 176 9.78 7.89 -4.25
CA HIS A 176 10.65 9.04 -4.00
C HIS A 176 10.57 9.58 -2.55
N ALA A 177 9.38 9.55 -1.94
CA ALA A 177 9.20 9.93 -0.53
C ALA A 177 9.66 8.82 0.41
N GLU A 178 9.42 7.55 0.05
CA GLU A 178 9.91 6.40 0.80
C GLU A 178 11.45 6.43 0.95
N LEU A 179 12.17 6.74 -0.12
CA LEU A 179 13.62 6.83 -0.09
C LEU A 179 14.12 7.94 0.85
N LYS A 180 13.39 9.05 0.99
CA LYS A 180 13.70 10.11 1.95
C LYS A 180 13.43 9.69 3.40
N SER A 181 12.48 8.78 3.60
CA SER A 181 12.13 8.23 4.92
C SER A 181 13.09 7.11 5.38
N ALA A 182 14.11 6.77 4.60
CA ALA A 182 14.95 5.61 4.84
C ALA A 182 15.74 5.70 6.15
N PHE A 183 15.82 4.55 6.82
CA PHE A 183 16.60 4.35 8.05
C PHE A 183 17.79 3.42 7.78
N SER A 184 18.84 3.61 8.56
CA SER A 184 19.91 2.61 8.70
C SER A 184 19.47 1.47 9.63
N ASN A 185 20.09 0.31 9.49
CA ASN A 185 19.87 -0.80 10.43
C ASN A 185 20.13 -0.41 11.89
N ALA A 186 21.10 0.49 12.14
CA ALA A 186 21.40 0.97 13.49
C ALA A 186 20.28 1.86 14.06
N GLU A 187 19.65 2.69 13.24
CA GLU A 187 18.49 3.52 13.65
C GLU A 187 17.31 2.62 14.00
N ILE A 188 16.96 1.66 13.14
CA ILE A 188 15.86 0.74 13.42
C ILE A 188 16.17 -0.13 14.64
N GLY A 189 17.41 -0.60 14.79
CA GLY A 189 17.84 -1.34 15.98
C GLY A 189 17.58 -0.57 17.27
N ARG A 190 17.85 0.74 17.29
CA ARG A 190 17.56 1.61 18.45
C ARG A 190 16.04 1.79 18.70
N ILE A 191 15.24 1.87 17.63
CA ILE A 191 13.78 2.00 17.73
C ILE A 191 13.16 0.75 18.37
N VAL A 192 13.70 -0.43 18.08
CA VAL A 192 13.19 -1.70 18.58
C VAL A 192 13.96 -2.22 19.81
N ASP A 193 14.94 -1.48 20.32
CA ASP A 193 15.69 -1.86 21.52
C ASP A 193 14.76 -1.96 22.72
N GLY A 194 14.77 -3.13 23.37
CA GLY A 194 13.82 -3.45 24.43
C GLY A 194 12.38 -3.74 23.99
N ALA A 195 12.06 -3.62 22.70
CA ALA A 195 10.74 -3.99 22.18
C ALA A 195 10.56 -5.51 22.12
N ASN A 196 9.31 -5.96 22.26
CA ASN A 196 8.92 -7.37 22.20
C ASN A 196 7.80 -7.61 21.16
N GLY A 197 7.59 -8.85 20.78
CA GLY A 197 6.47 -9.27 19.94
C GLY A 197 6.58 -8.78 18.50
N PRO A 198 5.55 -8.09 17.95
CA PRO A 198 5.50 -7.78 16.52
C PRO A 198 6.65 -6.88 16.04
N TYR A 199 7.19 -6.01 16.89
CA TYR A 199 8.29 -5.12 16.54
C TYR A 199 9.58 -5.87 16.26
N THR A 200 9.93 -6.84 17.14
CA THR A 200 11.14 -7.66 16.94
C THR A 200 11.04 -8.52 15.70
N THR A 201 9.86 -9.07 15.40
CA THR A 201 9.63 -9.84 14.19
C THR A 201 9.72 -8.96 12.95
N ALA A 202 9.08 -7.79 12.96
CA ALA A 202 9.16 -6.85 11.85
C ALA A 202 10.60 -6.39 11.58
N PHE A 203 11.39 -6.17 12.63
CA PHE A 203 12.81 -5.83 12.53
C PHE A 203 13.63 -6.98 11.94
N ALA A 204 13.44 -8.20 12.43
CA ALA A 204 14.13 -9.37 11.90
C ALA A 204 13.83 -9.59 10.41
N MET A 205 12.56 -9.45 10.01
CA MET A 205 12.15 -9.51 8.60
C MET A 205 12.82 -8.43 7.76
N SER A 206 12.99 -7.22 8.30
CA SER A 206 13.67 -6.12 7.64
C SER A 206 15.13 -6.43 7.35
N GLY A 207 15.87 -6.92 8.36
CA GLY A 207 17.26 -7.29 8.22
C GLY A 207 17.49 -8.42 7.22
N MET A 208 16.54 -9.35 7.07
CA MET A 208 16.63 -10.48 6.13
C MET A 208 16.31 -10.08 4.69
N SER A 209 15.58 -9.00 4.48
CA SER A 209 15.14 -8.55 3.14
C SER A 209 16.05 -7.50 2.51
N HIS A 210 16.98 -6.93 3.27
CA HIS A 210 17.93 -5.92 2.81
C HIS A 210 19.36 -6.41 2.97
N LYS A 211 20.23 -6.01 2.04
CA LYS A 211 21.65 -6.31 2.18
C LYS A 211 22.27 -5.41 3.27
N PRO A 212 23.35 -5.88 3.91
CA PRO A 212 24.07 -5.04 4.84
C PRO A 212 24.47 -3.69 4.21
N GLY A 213 24.11 -2.58 4.86
CA GLY A 213 24.42 -1.22 4.40
C GLY A 213 23.38 -0.63 3.42
N GLU A 214 22.41 -1.39 2.94
CA GLU A 214 21.29 -0.80 2.19
C GLU A 214 20.33 -0.06 3.14
N PRO A 215 19.85 1.13 2.76
CA PRO A 215 18.85 1.84 3.53
C PRO A 215 17.52 1.07 3.55
N ILE A 216 16.84 1.14 4.67
CA ILE A 216 15.54 0.46 4.89
C ILE A 216 14.45 1.52 4.88
N TYR A 217 13.44 1.34 4.07
CA TYR A 217 12.29 2.23 3.94
C TYR A 217 10.98 1.46 3.94
N TYR A 218 9.93 2.09 4.47
CA TYR A 218 8.63 1.47 4.68
C TYR A 218 7.50 2.39 4.21
N GLY A 219 7.12 2.31 2.95
CA GLY A 219 6.02 3.08 2.39
C GLY A 219 4.71 2.97 3.17
N PRO A 220 4.28 1.75 3.60
CA PRO A 220 3.10 1.59 4.44
C PRO A 220 3.15 2.37 5.76
N ALA A 221 4.31 2.38 6.44
CA ALA A 221 4.47 3.14 7.67
C ALA A 221 4.42 4.66 7.43
N LEU A 222 5.07 5.13 6.36
CA LEU A 222 5.01 6.53 5.91
C LEU A 222 3.56 6.97 5.62
N ALA A 223 2.80 6.13 4.92
CA ALA A 223 1.40 6.44 4.58
C ALA A 223 0.51 6.51 5.83
N VAL A 224 0.72 5.62 6.80
CA VAL A 224 0.00 5.66 8.09
C VAL A 224 0.35 6.92 8.87
N MET A 225 1.64 7.29 8.92
CA MET A 225 2.07 8.53 9.57
C MET A 225 1.42 9.75 8.90
N GLY A 226 1.44 9.82 7.58
CA GLY A 226 0.84 10.95 6.86
C GLY A 226 -0.68 11.06 7.04
N LEU A 227 -1.38 9.96 7.35
CA LEU A 227 -2.80 9.99 7.71
C LEU A 227 -3.02 10.39 9.17
N GLY A 228 -2.21 9.87 10.09
CA GLY A 228 -2.34 10.10 11.52
C GLY A 228 -1.72 11.42 12.01
N MET A 229 -0.68 11.89 11.34
CA MET A 229 0.08 13.11 11.65
C MET A 229 0.40 13.90 10.36
N PRO A 230 -0.61 14.42 9.66
CA PRO A 230 -0.44 15.03 8.34
C PRO A 230 0.46 16.26 8.33
N GLU A 231 0.63 16.94 9.47
CA GLU A 231 1.52 18.08 9.64
C GLU A 231 3.01 17.71 9.58
N LYS A 232 3.32 16.41 9.68
CA LYS A 232 4.69 15.86 9.62
C LYS A 232 5.10 15.47 8.20
N VAL A 233 4.22 15.60 7.23
CA VAL A 233 4.49 15.27 5.82
C VAL A 233 4.26 16.49 4.95
N ILE A 234 5.23 16.80 4.12
CA ILE A 234 5.13 17.90 3.13
C ILE A 234 4.45 17.34 1.89
N PHE A 235 3.32 17.94 1.53
CA PHE A 235 2.54 17.55 0.36
C PHE A 235 2.56 18.65 -0.70
N GLU A 236 2.62 18.20 -1.95
CA GLU A 236 2.31 19.02 -3.13
C GLU A 236 1.07 18.49 -3.85
N ARG A 237 0.47 19.31 -4.72
CA ARG A 237 -0.68 18.93 -5.53
C ARG A 237 -0.28 18.77 -6.98
N HIS A 238 -0.57 17.60 -7.53
CA HIS A 238 -0.22 17.26 -8.90
C HIS A 238 -1.42 16.64 -9.63
N ASN A 239 -1.47 16.85 -10.94
CA ASN A 239 -2.28 16.03 -11.83
C ASN A 239 -1.48 14.80 -12.19
N ILE A 240 -2.08 13.62 -12.04
CA ILE A 240 -1.40 12.36 -12.27
C ILE A 240 -2.13 11.52 -13.32
N PHE A 241 -1.36 10.95 -14.21
CA PHE A 241 -1.80 9.95 -15.18
C PHE A 241 -1.06 8.64 -14.95
N ILE A 242 -1.75 7.51 -15.12
CA ILE A 242 -1.14 6.17 -15.06
C ILE A 242 -0.98 5.64 -16.48
N GLU A 243 0.26 5.36 -16.87
CA GLU A 243 0.59 4.78 -18.15
C GLU A 243 0.22 3.29 -18.20
N THR A 244 -0.63 2.90 -19.16
CA THR A 244 -1.13 1.52 -19.27
C THR A 244 -0.88 0.87 -20.63
N LYS A 245 -0.36 1.61 -21.61
CA LYS A 245 -0.24 1.14 -23.01
C LYS A 245 1.20 0.78 -23.40
N SER A 246 2.18 1.48 -22.82
CA SER A 246 3.59 1.27 -23.16
C SER A 246 4.11 -0.06 -22.59
N ASP A 247 4.76 -0.88 -23.39
CA ASP A 247 5.39 -2.12 -22.94
C ASP A 247 6.51 -1.90 -21.93
N LEU A 248 7.21 -0.75 -22.00
CA LEU A 248 8.36 -0.44 -21.14
C LEU A 248 7.98 0.40 -19.91
N CYS A 249 6.96 1.25 -20.03
CA CYS A 249 6.59 2.22 -19.00
C CYS A 249 5.23 1.92 -18.34
N ARG A 250 4.65 0.76 -18.61
CA ARG A 250 3.35 0.37 -18.07
C ARG A 250 3.37 0.36 -16.54
N GLY A 251 2.48 1.15 -15.93
CA GLY A 251 2.45 1.42 -14.49
C GLY A 251 3.21 2.68 -14.07
N ARG A 252 3.85 3.40 -15.02
CA ARG A 252 4.49 4.67 -14.68
C ARG A 252 3.46 5.70 -14.25
N VAL A 253 3.74 6.36 -13.14
CA VAL A 253 3.04 7.56 -12.70
C VAL A 253 3.63 8.76 -13.44
N VAL A 254 2.78 9.48 -14.19
CA VAL A 254 3.19 10.62 -15.00
C VAL A 254 2.53 11.89 -14.43
N PRO A 255 3.30 12.81 -13.82
CA PRO A 255 2.77 14.10 -13.44
C PRO A 255 2.51 14.95 -14.69
N LEU A 256 1.34 15.54 -14.77
CA LEU A 256 0.93 16.41 -15.88
C LEU A 256 1.10 17.86 -15.47
N THR A 257 2.13 18.52 -15.99
CA THR A 257 2.48 19.88 -15.56
C THR A 257 1.76 20.98 -16.36
N MET A 258 1.46 20.73 -17.63
CA MET A 258 0.92 21.76 -18.54
C MET A 258 -0.39 21.37 -19.24
N TYR A 259 -0.77 20.12 -19.27
CA TYR A 259 -1.93 19.63 -19.98
C TYR A 259 -2.71 18.64 -19.13
N THR A 260 -3.98 18.93 -18.90
CA THR A 260 -4.89 18.01 -18.18
C THR A 260 -5.81 17.37 -19.20
N PRO A 261 -5.64 16.09 -19.56
CA PRO A 261 -6.62 15.36 -20.35
C PRO A 261 -7.98 15.37 -19.64
N LEU A 262 -9.05 15.44 -20.42
CA LEU A 262 -10.42 15.40 -19.89
C LEU A 262 -10.63 14.14 -19.03
N GLY A 263 -11.21 14.32 -17.84
CA GLY A 263 -11.62 13.22 -16.97
C GLY A 263 -10.60 12.78 -15.92
N HIS A 264 -9.45 13.44 -15.77
CA HIS A 264 -8.51 13.14 -14.69
C HIS A 264 -8.71 14.07 -13.48
N PRO A 265 -8.62 13.52 -12.23
CA PRO A 265 -8.68 14.33 -11.03
C PRO A 265 -7.52 15.33 -11.02
N LYS A 266 -7.85 16.61 -10.83
CA LYS A 266 -6.88 17.71 -10.85
C LYS A 266 -6.06 17.83 -9.57
N ASP A 267 -6.31 17.00 -8.55
CA ASP A 267 -5.87 17.24 -7.18
C ASP A 267 -5.41 15.97 -6.47
N THR A 268 -4.39 15.31 -6.99
CA THR A 268 -3.68 14.31 -6.19
C THR A 268 -2.73 15.02 -5.23
N ARG A 269 -2.89 14.82 -3.94
CA ARG A 269 -1.87 15.17 -2.94
C ARG A 269 -0.74 14.17 -3.03
N VAL A 270 0.48 14.64 -3.13
CA VAL A 270 1.69 13.81 -3.25
C VAL A 270 2.63 14.14 -2.11
N ALA A 271 2.99 13.14 -1.32
CA ALA A 271 4.01 13.28 -0.29
C ALA A 271 5.37 13.50 -0.95
N MET A 272 5.99 14.64 -0.69
CA MET A 272 7.27 15.05 -1.26
C MET A 272 8.41 14.93 -0.28
N ASP A 273 8.13 15.14 1.00
CA ASP A 273 9.11 15.08 2.08
C ASP A 273 8.43 14.84 3.44
N LEU A 274 9.20 14.58 4.48
CA LEU A 274 8.69 14.28 5.82
C LEU A 274 9.63 14.78 6.92
N ASP A 275 9.06 15.00 8.10
CA ASP A 275 9.82 15.15 9.33
C ASP A 275 10.30 13.76 9.80
N LYS A 276 11.54 13.43 9.48
CA LYS A 276 12.10 12.10 9.76
C LYS A 276 12.23 11.82 11.27
N GLU A 277 12.37 12.83 12.11
CA GLU A 277 12.47 12.64 13.57
C GLU A 277 11.12 12.22 14.17
N ALA A 278 10.02 12.62 13.53
CA ALA A 278 8.68 12.22 13.96
C ALA A 278 8.27 10.84 13.42
N TYR A 279 8.92 10.37 12.34
CA TYR A 279 8.66 9.09 11.69
C TYR A 279 9.32 7.93 12.43
#